data_025ad11add212d8d24ca4325a1249df6
#
_entry.id   025ad11add212d8d24ca4325a1249df6
#
_cell.length_a   1.000
_cell.length_b   1.000
_cell.length_c   1.000
_cell.angle_alpha   90.00
_cell.angle_beta   90.00
_cell.angle_gamma   90.00
#
_symmetry.space_group_name_H-M   'P 1'
#
loop_
_entity.id
_entity.type
_entity.pdbx_description
1 polymer ?
#
loop_
_entity_poly.entity_id
_entity_poly.type
_entity_poly.pdbx_seq_one_letter_code
_entity_poly.pdbx_strand_id
1 'polypeptide(L)'
;MNNGIVGFEKNYPQEELVSGEANDFLSIPSARFIDGAQTHLLAPLGPGVEGDEYSRWRTRGVRRDAAHMTDYIRSANLAGMPVTIDVYIGPDGVRDEAQWECLRTIGEALTKD
;
A
#
# COMPACT_ATOMS: atom_id res chain seq x y z
N MET A 1 5.98 3.59 18.13
CA MET A 1 4.93 3.52 17.13
C MET A 1 5.54 3.06 15.80
N ASN A 2 4.89 2.20 15.09
CA ASN A 2 5.44 1.57 13.88
C ASN A 2 5.13 2.31 12.57
N ASN A 3 4.56 3.51 12.64
CA ASN A 3 4.18 4.31 11.46
C ASN A 3 3.27 3.55 10.49
N GLY A 4 2.42 2.68 11.03
CA GLY A 4 1.50 1.88 10.22
C GLY A 4 2.11 0.64 9.58
N ILE A 5 3.38 0.37 9.85
CA ILE A 5 4.06 -0.80 9.28
C ILE A 5 3.82 -2.02 10.17
N VAL A 6 3.27 -3.08 9.58
CA VAL A 6 3.01 -4.34 10.31
C VAL A 6 3.26 -5.54 9.39
N GLY A 7 3.58 -6.67 9.98
CA GLY A 7 3.62 -7.95 9.27
C GLY A 7 4.87 -8.25 8.45
N PHE A 8 5.92 -7.43 8.56
CA PHE A 8 7.14 -7.65 7.77
C PHE A 8 8.07 -8.65 8.46
N GLU A 9 7.65 -9.90 8.50
CA GLU A 9 8.47 -10.98 9.01
C GLU A 9 8.20 -12.27 8.23
N LYS A 10 9.24 -13.10 8.13
CA LYS A 10 9.14 -14.40 7.48
C LYS A 10 8.65 -15.42 8.50
N ASN A 11 7.55 -16.10 8.19
CA ASN A 11 6.90 -17.06 9.08
C ASN A 11 7.38 -18.51 8.85
N TYR A 12 7.76 -18.83 7.62
CA TYR A 12 8.17 -20.17 7.24
C TYR A 12 9.44 -20.12 6.41
N PRO A 13 10.37 -21.10 6.56
CA PRO A 13 11.64 -21.08 5.81
C PRO A 13 11.49 -21.08 4.28
N GLN A 14 10.40 -21.64 3.77
CA GLN A 14 10.16 -21.75 2.33
C GLN A 14 9.48 -20.53 1.71
N GLU A 15 9.13 -19.52 2.49
CA GLU A 15 8.52 -18.31 1.95
C GLU A 15 9.49 -17.57 1.04
N GLU A 16 9.01 -17.17 -0.14
CA GLU A 16 9.75 -16.36 -1.09
C GLU A 16 9.37 -14.89 -1.03
N LEU A 17 8.22 -14.59 -0.43
CA LEU A 17 7.65 -13.25 -0.34
C LEU A 17 7.21 -12.98 1.09
N VAL A 18 7.55 -11.80 1.60
CA VAL A 18 7.06 -11.31 2.89
C VAL A 18 6.18 -10.11 2.60
N SER A 19 4.86 -10.27 2.75
CA SER A 19 3.90 -9.20 2.57
C SER A 19 3.57 -8.57 3.92
N GLY A 20 3.67 -7.26 3.99
CA GLY A 20 3.30 -6.51 5.17
C GLY A 20 2.61 -5.22 4.81
N GLU A 21 2.05 -4.55 5.81
CA GLU A 21 1.24 -3.36 5.62
C GLU A 21 2.03 -2.10 5.97
N ALA A 22 1.86 -1.07 5.14
CA ALA A 22 2.37 0.27 5.38
C ALA A 22 1.20 1.25 5.28
N ASN A 23 0.26 1.12 6.20
CA ASN A 23 -1.07 1.73 6.12
C ASN A 23 -1.08 3.25 6.04
N ASP A 24 -0.03 3.92 6.51
CA ASP A 24 0.04 5.38 6.45
C ASP A 24 0.73 5.89 5.20
N PHE A 25 1.38 5.03 4.42
CA PHE A 25 2.16 5.42 3.24
C PHE A 25 3.19 6.50 3.56
N LEU A 26 3.82 6.40 4.72
CA LEU A 26 4.84 7.36 5.17
C LEU A 26 6.22 6.73 5.31
N SER A 27 6.27 5.43 5.57
CA SER A 27 7.53 4.73 5.83
C SER A 27 7.69 3.53 4.90
N ILE A 28 8.94 3.20 4.61
CA ILE A 28 9.29 2.04 3.79
C ILE A 28 10.19 1.17 4.66
N PRO A 29 9.98 -0.17 4.67
CA PRO A 29 10.89 -1.06 5.40
C PRO A 29 12.34 -0.89 4.92
N SER A 30 13.29 -1.05 5.83
CA SER A 30 14.69 -0.81 5.53
C SER A 30 15.34 -1.90 4.69
N ALA A 31 14.72 -3.05 4.55
CA ALA A 31 15.31 -4.19 3.85
C ALA A 31 14.44 -4.66 2.69
N ARG A 32 15.05 -4.80 1.51
CA ARG A 32 14.41 -5.40 0.33
C ARG A 32 14.08 -6.88 0.56
N PHE A 33 14.95 -7.58 1.29
CA PHE A 33 14.77 -8.99 1.59
C PHE A 33 14.79 -9.19 3.10
N ILE A 34 13.91 -10.05 3.60
CA ILE A 34 13.85 -10.46 5.00
C ILE A 34 14.06 -11.96 5.02
N ASP A 35 15.18 -12.40 5.62
CA ASP A 35 15.56 -13.81 5.66
C ASP A 35 15.50 -14.48 4.28
N GLY A 36 15.93 -13.74 3.24
CA GLY A 36 15.95 -14.22 1.86
C GLY A 36 14.64 -14.08 1.10
N ALA A 37 13.57 -13.66 1.75
CA ALA A 37 12.28 -13.46 1.09
C ALA A 37 12.10 -12.01 0.67
N GLN A 38 11.52 -11.79 -0.52
CA GLN A 38 11.27 -10.46 -1.06
C GLN A 38 10.22 -9.72 -0.23
N THR A 39 10.52 -8.50 0.18
CA THR A 39 9.57 -7.64 0.88
C THR A 39 8.54 -7.09 -0.10
N HIS A 40 7.26 -7.11 0.29
CA HIS A 40 6.15 -6.62 -0.52
C HIS A 40 5.25 -5.75 0.36
N LEU A 41 4.93 -4.55 -0.13
CA LEU A 41 4.07 -3.61 0.58
C LEU A 41 2.62 -3.75 0.12
N LEU A 42 1.72 -3.90 1.07
CA LEU A 42 0.28 -4.00 0.81
C LEU A 42 -0.44 -3.04 1.74
N ALA A 43 -1.27 -2.16 1.21
CA ALA A 43 -1.99 -1.20 2.04
C ALA A 43 -3.26 -0.68 1.35
N PRO A 44 -4.24 -0.28 2.15
CA PRO A 44 -5.49 0.27 1.62
C PRO A 44 -5.37 1.76 1.31
N LEU A 45 -6.09 2.20 0.29
CA LEU A 45 -6.11 3.61 -0.11
C LEU A 45 -7.09 4.45 0.72
N GLY A 46 -8.06 3.82 1.38
CA GLY A 46 -9.10 4.51 2.11
C GLY A 46 -8.60 5.24 3.36
N PRO A 47 -9.25 6.36 3.73
CA PRO A 47 -8.86 7.15 4.90
C PRO A 47 -9.22 6.52 6.24
N GLY A 48 -10.24 5.69 6.28
CA GLY A 48 -10.72 5.08 7.52
C GLY A 48 -11.57 6.01 8.35
N VAL A 49 -11.92 5.51 9.53
CA VAL A 49 -12.65 6.25 10.54
C VAL A 49 -11.69 6.47 11.71
N GLU A 50 -11.73 7.66 12.30
CA GLU A 50 -10.87 7.99 13.44
C GLU A 50 -11.04 6.96 14.56
N GLY A 51 -9.92 6.45 15.07
CA GLY A 51 -9.92 5.46 16.14
C GLY A 51 -10.02 4.02 15.69
N ASP A 52 -10.23 3.76 14.39
CA ASP A 52 -10.31 2.40 13.85
C ASP A 52 -9.45 2.26 12.60
N GLU A 53 -8.22 1.77 12.78
CA GLU A 53 -7.29 1.61 11.65
C GLU A 53 -7.73 0.55 10.65
N TYR A 54 -8.52 -0.42 11.06
CA TYR A 54 -9.00 -1.46 10.17
C TYR A 54 -10.05 -0.96 9.17
N SER A 55 -10.72 0.16 9.48
CA SER A 55 -11.72 0.72 8.59
C SER A 55 -11.13 1.26 7.29
N ARG A 56 -9.80 1.51 7.26
CA ARG A 56 -9.11 1.96 6.04
C ARG A 56 -9.28 0.99 4.89
N TRP A 57 -9.41 -0.30 5.19
CA TRP A 57 -9.60 -1.36 4.20
C TRP A 57 -11.01 -1.41 3.62
N ARG A 58 -11.93 -0.65 4.18
CA ARG A 58 -13.35 -0.71 3.81
C ARG A 58 -13.97 0.67 3.69
N THR A 59 -13.16 1.68 3.44
CA THR A 59 -13.63 3.07 3.43
C THR A 59 -13.45 3.67 2.04
N ARG A 60 -14.44 4.47 1.63
CA ARG A 60 -14.41 5.22 0.37
C ARG A 60 -13.48 6.42 0.51
N GLY A 61 -13.02 6.96 -0.62
CA GLY A 61 -12.15 8.13 -0.67
C GLY A 61 -10.69 7.76 -0.55
N VAL A 62 -9.84 8.79 -0.55
CA VAL A 62 -8.40 8.59 -0.53
C VAL A 62 -7.80 9.34 0.65
N ARG A 63 -6.88 8.68 1.36
CA ARG A 63 -6.16 9.29 2.48
C ARG A 63 -5.03 10.18 1.99
N ARG A 64 -4.35 9.76 0.95
CA ARG A 64 -3.22 10.48 0.36
C ARG A 64 -3.51 10.75 -1.10
N ASP A 65 -3.10 11.92 -1.59
CA ASP A 65 -3.35 12.24 -3.00
C ASP A 65 -2.42 11.44 -3.93
N ALA A 66 -2.70 11.54 -5.23
CA ALA A 66 -1.95 10.77 -6.23
C ALA A 66 -0.48 11.15 -6.26
N ALA A 67 -0.14 12.43 -6.02
CA ALA A 67 1.25 12.87 -6.01
C ALA A 67 2.03 12.21 -4.86
N HIS A 68 1.46 12.20 -3.66
CA HIS A 68 2.07 11.53 -2.52
C HIS A 68 2.26 10.03 -2.79
N MET A 69 1.21 9.38 -3.31
CA MET A 69 1.24 7.96 -3.60
C MET A 69 2.28 7.62 -4.67
N THR A 70 2.36 8.44 -5.71
CA THR A 70 3.36 8.25 -6.77
C THR A 70 4.78 8.30 -6.21
N ASP A 71 5.07 9.31 -5.39
CA ASP A 71 6.38 9.45 -4.76
C ASP A 71 6.70 8.28 -3.83
N TYR A 72 5.71 7.85 -3.06
CA TYR A 72 5.87 6.71 -2.16
C TYR A 72 6.19 5.43 -2.95
N ILE A 73 5.44 5.17 -4.01
CA ILE A 73 5.63 3.97 -4.83
C ILE A 73 7.00 3.99 -5.50
N ARG A 74 7.41 5.15 -6.04
CA ARG A 74 8.74 5.29 -6.64
C ARG A 74 9.84 4.98 -5.63
N SER A 75 9.71 5.53 -4.42
CA SER A 75 10.69 5.28 -3.35
C SER A 75 10.76 3.80 -2.97
N ALA A 76 9.59 3.15 -2.82
CA ALA A 76 9.54 1.74 -2.52
C ALA A 76 10.17 0.90 -3.64
N ASN A 77 9.85 1.22 -4.90
CA ASN A 77 10.38 0.50 -6.05
C ASN A 77 11.89 0.68 -6.18
N LEU A 78 12.41 1.88 -5.89
CA LEU A 78 13.87 2.13 -5.88
C LEU A 78 14.56 1.32 -4.80
N ALA A 79 13.88 1.09 -3.67
CA ALA A 79 14.38 0.21 -2.61
C ALA A 79 14.19 -1.26 -2.93
N GLY A 80 13.60 -1.57 -4.08
CA GLY A 80 13.40 -2.96 -4.54
C GLY A 80 12.13 -3.62 -4.03
N MET A 81 11.13 -2.84 -3.62
CA MET A 81 9.90 -3.37 -3.04
C MET A 81 8.69 -3.08 -3.93
N PRO A 82 7.93 -4.11 -4.36
CA PRO A 82 6.68 -3.89 -5.05
C PRO A 82 5.61 -3.41 -4.07
N VAL A 83 4.64 -2.65 -4.59
CA VAL A 83 3.53 -2.10 -3.80
C VAL A 83 2.21 -2.55 -4.40
N THR A 84 1.34 -3.12 -3.57
CA THR A 84 -0.03 -3.45 -3.94
C THR A 84 -0.97 -2.55 -3.14
N ILE A 85 -1.91 -1.92 -3.83
CA ILE A 85 -2.87 -1.01 -3.21
C ILE A 85 -4.25 -1.66 -3.21
N ASP A 86 -4.85 -1.77 -2.04
CA ASP A 86 -6.20 -2.26 -1.89
C ASP A 86 -7.21 -1.14 -2.11
N VAL A 87 -8.27 -1.41 -2.88
CA VAL A 87 -9.32 -0.43 -3.14
C VAL A 87 -10.67 -0.96 -2.68
N TYR A 88 -11.54 -0.04 -2.32
CA TYR A 88 -12.87 -0.38 -1.85
C TYR A 88 -13.82 -0.66 -3.01
N ILE A 89 -14.53 -1.78 -2.90
CA ILE A 89 -15.63 -2.13 -3.80
C ILE A 89 -16.85 -2.32 -2.92
N GLY A 90 -17.94 -1.61 -3.22
CA GLY A 90 -19.16 -1.67 -2.44
C GLY A 90 -19.88 -3.02 -2.55
N PRO A 91 -20.89 -3.25 -1.69
CA PRO A 91 -21.66 -4.50 -1.72
C PRO A 91 -22.37 -4.75 -3.05
N ASP A 92 -22.61 -3.71 -3.83
CA ASP A 92 -23.20 -3.78 -5.18
C ASP A 92 -22.16 -4.08 -6.27
N GLY A 93 -20.88 -4.25 -5.92
CA GLY A 93 -19.81 -4.49 -6.85
C GLY A 93 -19.27 -3.23 -7.53
N VAL A 94 -19.71 -2.05 -7.09
CA VAL A 94 -19.29 -0.78 -7.70
C VAL A 94 -18.05 -0.24 -7.00
N ARG A 95 -17.04 0.09 -7.81
CA ARG A 95 -15.78 0.67 -7.30
C ARG A 95 -16.00 2.10 -6.80
N ASP A 96 -15.10 2.54 -5.90
CA ASP A 96 -15.10 3.93 -5.47
C ASP A 96 -14.40 4.79 -6.51
N GLU A 97 -15.09 5.79 -7.06
CA GLU A 97 -14.55 6.61 -8.15
C GLU A 97 -13.34 7.43 -7.72
N ALA A 98 -13.34 7.96 -6.49
CA ALA A 98 -12.18 8.73 -6.01
C ALA A 98 -10.92 7.87 -5.94
N GLN A 99 -11.05 6.65 -5.45
CA GLN A 99 -9.91 5.72 -5.40
C GLN A 99 -9.49 5.30 -6.80
N TRP A 100 -10.44 5.04 -7.69
CA TRP A 100 -10.14 4.66 -9.07
C TRP A 100 -9.40 5.78 -9.82
N GLU A 101 -9.86 7.03 -9.68
CA GLU A 101 -9.19 8.17 -10.29
C GLU A 101 -7.78 8.37 -9.74
N CYS A 102 -7.60 8.17 -8.44
CA CYS A 102 -6.29 8.22 -7.82
C CYS A 102 -5.35 7.16 -8.42
N LEU A 103 -5.82 5.93 -8.56
CA LEU A 103 -5.02 4.86 -9.16
C LEU A 103 -4.68 5.15 -10.62
N ARG A 104 -5.63 5.69 -11.38
CA ARG A 104 -5.40 6.04 -12.77
C ARG A 104 -4.31 7.10 -12.90
N THR A 105 -4.38 8.13 -12.07
CA THR A 105 -3.38 9.21 -12.06
C THR A 105 -1.99 8.68 -11.67
N ILE A 106 -1.93 7.81 -10.65
CA ILE A 106 -0.69 7.16 -10.24
C ILE A 106 -0.10 6.37 -11.42
N GLY A 107 -0.94 5.55 -12.07
CA GLY A 107 -0.50 4.73 -13.19
C GLY A 107 0.06 5.55 -14.34
N GLU A 108 -0.62 6.65 -14.69
CA GLU A 108 -0.15 7.56 -15.73
C GLU A 108 1.20 8.18 -15.36
N ALA A 109 1.37 8.62 -14.11
CA ALA A 109 2.62 9.22 -13.64
C ALA A 109 3.78 8.22 -13.67
N LEU A 110 3.54 6.99 -13.24
CA LEU A 110 4.59 5.95 -13.18
C LEU A 110 5.00 5.47 -14.57
N THR A 111 4.08 5.46 -15.53
CA THR A 111 4.39 4.99 -16.89
C THR A 111 5.11 6.03 -17.75
N LYS A 112 5.17 7.28 -17.33
CA LYS A 112 5.88 8.34 -18.05
C LYS A 112 7.39 8.34 -17.80
N ASP A 113 7.82 7.57 -16.86
CA ASP A 113 9.27 7.49 -16.52
C ASP A 113 9.98 6.34 -17.27
#